data_631958fa3e210dbc462fa4ae769b6d47
#
_entry.id   631958fa3e210dbc462fa4ae769b6d47
#
_cell.length_a   1.000
_cell.length_b   1.000
_cell.length_c   1.000
_cell.angle_alpha   90.00
_cell.angle_beta   90.00
_cell.angle_gamma   90.00
#
_symmetry.space_group_name_H-M   'P 1'
#
loop_
_entity.id
_entity.type
_entity.pdbx_description
1 polymer ?
#
loop_
_entity_poly.entity_id
_entity_poly.type
_entity_poly.pdbx_seq_one_letter_code
_entity_poly.pdbx_strand_id
1 'polypeptide(L)'
;MKQTHIIQAIGKKCVFGLCLSLVVLFAGCDLFPHKEKFDKTLLSGKWVSGTLYEYYDPAGTGYTWDILDDVTEEEEQPFTWTLEKATLTQIHQMEMGGNIPKIYTVTKLTATELEYHDDYGKYYSFYREQ
;
A
#
# COMPACT_ATOMS: atom_id res chain seq x y z
N MET A 1 66.30 -62.20 0.07
CA MET A 1 65.02 -62.79 -0.36
C MET A 1 63.96 -62.41 0.62
N LYS A 2 63.13 -61.48 0.32
CA LYS A 2 61.73 -61.38 0.70
C LYS A 2 61.29 -59.96 0.40
N GLN A 3 60.50 -59.85 -0.60
CA GLN A 3 59.86 -58.57 -0.98
C GLN A 3 58.78 -58.27 0.04
N THR A 4 58.85 -57.07 0.59
CA THR A 4 57.79 -56.53 1.45
C THR A 4 57.00 -55.55 0.61
N HIS A 5 55.78 -55.90 0.31
CA HIS A 5 54.83 -55.04 -0.35
C HIS A 5 54.39 -53.95 0.61
N ILE A 6 54.75 -52.72 0.35
CA ILE A 6 54.17 -51.56 0.98
C ILE A 6 52.96 -51.14 0.19
N ILE A 7 51.80 -51.43 0.70
CA ILE A 7 50.54 -50.91 0.14
C ILE A 7 50.38 -49.48 0.64
N GLN A 8 50.53 -48.56 -0.25
CA GLN A 8 50.22 -47.18 0.02
C GLN A 8 48.70 -47.02 0.06
N ALA A 9 48.19 -46.74 1.23
CA ALA A 9 46.83 -46.22 1.40
C ALA A 9 46.76 -44.77 0.90
N ILE A 10 46.29 -44.56 -0.31
CA ILE A 10 46.00 -43.24 -0.85
C ILE A 10 44.72 -42.78 -0.14
N GLY A 11 44.89 -41.76 0.65
CA GLY A 11 43.82 -41.14 1.45
C GLY A 11 42.71 -40.56 0.56
N LYS A 12 41.52 -41.07 0.75
CA LYS A 12 40.26 -40.47 0.35
C LYS A 12 39.94 -39.29 1.25
N LYS A 13 40.52 -38.15 1.01
CA LYS A 13 40.19 -36.92 1.71
C LYS A 13 40.21 -35.74 0.75
N CYS A 14 39.28 -35.66 -0.16
CA CYS A 14 39.05 -34.42 -0.92
C CYS A 14 37.75 -34.47 -1.72
N VAL A 15 36.65 -34.88 -1.17
CA VAL A 15 35.34 -34.75 -1.87
C VAL A 15 34.23 -34.16 -0.96
N PHE A 16 34.55 -33.79 0.27
CA PHE A 16 33.52 -33.30 1.23
C PHE A 16 33.53 -31.77 1.43
N GLY A 17 34.34 -31.02 0.70
CA GLY A 17 34.51 -29.58 0.88
C GLY A 17 33.78 -28.72 -0.14
N LEU A 18 33.12 -29.28 -1.16
CA LEU A 18 32.59 -28.45 -2.27
C LEU A 18 31.05 -28.42 -2.38
N CYS A 19 30.33 -28.98 -1.46
CA CYS A 19 28.87 -28.98 -1.48
C CYS A 19 28.22 -28.03 -0.47
N LEU A 20 28.99 -27.24 0.28
CA LEU A 20 28.43 -26.39 1.34
C LEU A 20 28.40 -24.88 0.98
N SER A 21 28.76 -24.50 -0.22
CA SER A 21 28.79 -23.08 -0.64
C SER A 21 27.72 -22.69 -1.65
N LEU A 22 26.73 -23.55 -1.90
CA LEU A 22 25.70 -23.24 -2.90
C LEU A 22 24.27 -23.09 -2.35
N VAL A 23 24.12 -22.88 -1.05
CA VAL A 23 22.77 -22.77 -0.43
C VAL A 23 22.46 -21.36 0.09
N VAL A 24 23.27 -20.35 -0.18
CA VAL A 24 23.06 -18.98 0.37
C VAL A 24 22.63 -17.97 -0.68
N LEU A 25 22.14 -18.36 -1.84
CA LEU A 25 21.76 -17.40 -2.89
C LEU A 25 20.27 -17.38 -3.25
N PHE A 26 19.40 -17.84 -2.36
CA PHE A 26 17.96 -17.57 -2.49
C PHE A 26 17.39 -16.83 -1.28
N ALA A 27 18.13 -15.85 -0.76
CA ALA A 27 17.46 -14.71 -0.15
C ALA A 27 16.83 -13.95 -1.32
N GLY A 28 15.63 -14.35 -1.72
CA GLY A 28 14.85 -13.67 -2.71
C GLY A 28 14.66 -12.24 -2.22
N CYS A 29 15.35 -11.30 -2.85
CA CYS A 29 14.89 -9.93 -2.84
C CYS A 29 13.49 -9.98 -3.44
N ASP A 30 12.46 -9.69 -2.65
CA ASP A 30 11.15 -9.32 -3.15
C ASP A 30 11.34 -8.06 -4.00
N LEU A 31 11.63 -8.27 -5.30
CA LEU A 31 11.83 -7.21 -6.30
C LEU A 31 10.50 -6.54 -6.69
N PHE A 32 9.39 -6.96 -6.09
CA PHE A 32 8.09 -6.31 -6.26
C PHE A 32 7.84 -5.43 -5.05
N PRO A 33 7.64 -4.11 -5.24
CA PRO A 33 7.17 -3.25 -4.17
C PRO A 33 5.85 -3.84 -3.68
N HIS A 34 5.85 -4.40 -2.48
CA HIS A 34 4.63 -4.82 -1.80
C HIS A 34 3.81 -3.54 -1.59
N LYS A 35 2.80 -3.37 -2.43
CA LYS A 35 1.88 -2.25 -2.25
C LYS A 35 1.21 -2.45 -0.90
N GLU A 36 1.44 -1.53 0.01
CA GLU A 36 0.94 -1.59 1.38
C GLU A 36 -0.58 -1.81 1.37
N LYS A 37 -1.06 -2.63 2.28
CA LYS A 37 -2.49 -2.92 2.42
C LYS A 37 -3.02 -2.19 3.64
N PHE A 38 -3.90 -1.22 3.42
CA PHE A 38 -4.57 -0.51 4.48
C PHE A 38 -5.91 -1.16 4.85
N ASP A 39 -6.27 -1.02 6.12
CA ASP A 39 -7.58 -1.47 6.62
C ASP A 39 -8.65 -0.43 6.25
N LYS A 40 -9.53 -0.78 5.33
CA LYS A 40 -10.60 0.10 4.86
C LYS A 40 -11.56 0.54 5.97
N THR A 41 -11.66 -0.21 7.08
CA THR A 41 -12.53 0.15 8.21
C THR A 41 -12.03 1.42 8.91
N LEU A 42 -10.73 1.69 8.85
CA LEU A 42 -10.13 2.90 9.38
C LEU A 42 -10.47 4.15 8.54
N LEU A 43 -10.87 3.98 7.28
CA LEU A 43 -11.22 5.11 6.42
C LEU A 43 -12.59 5.71 6.76
N SER A 44 -13.51 4.90 7.28
CA SER A 44 -14.88 5.34 7.60
C SER A 44 -14.89 6.45 8.64
N GLY A 45 -15.65 7.51 8.36
CA GLY A 45 -15.78 8.69 9.22
C GLY A 45 -15.47 10.00 8.49
N LYS A 46 -15.45 11.10 9.25
CA LYS A 46 -15.22 12.45 8.75
C LYS A 46 -13.75 12.84 8.88
N TRP A 47 -13.21 13.38 7.81
CA TRP A 47 -11.82 13.80 7.66
C TRP A 47 -11.75 15.26 7.25
N VAL A 48 -10.79 16.00 7.79
CA VAL A 48 -10.61 17.43 7.53
C VAL A 48 -9.17 17.76 7.15
N SER A 49 -9.01 18.55 6.11
CA SER A 49 -7.74 19.12 5.66
C SER A 49 -7.91 20.62 5.38
N GLY A 50 -7.59 21.45 6.38
CA GLY A 50 -7.86 22.89 6.30
C GLY A 50 -9.36 23.16 6.18
N THR A 51 -9.80 23.60 5.01
CA THR A 51 -11.21 23.92 4.70
C THR A 51 -11.94 22.79 3.96
N LEU A 52 -11.19 21.79 3.48
CA LEU A 52 -11.72 20.64 2.74
C LEU A 52 -12.14 19.54 3.71
N TYR A 53 -13.36 19.04 3.52
CA TYR A 53 -13.93 17.93 4.27
C TYR A 53 -14.25 16.75 3.37
N GLU A 54 -14.03 15.55 3.88
CA GLU A 54 -14.43 14.29 3.24
C GLU A 54 -15.07 13.38 4.30
N TYR A 55 -16.20 12.80 3.94
CA TYR A 55 -16.83 11.76 4.75
C TYR A 55 -16.91 10.45 3.97
N TYR A 56 -16.56 9.38 4.65
CA TYR A 56 -16.58 8.02 4.10
C TYR A 56 -17.54 7.15 4.91
N ASP A 57 -18.62 6.73 4.28
CA ASP A 57 -19.56 5.78 4.87
C ASP A 57 -19.05 4.35 4.66
N PRO A 58 -19.19 3.44 5.66
CA PRO A 58 -18.74 2.05 5.54
C PRO A 58 -19.39 1.29 4.39
N ALA A 59 -20.56 1.72 3.90
CA ALA A 59 -21.26 1.11 2.77
C ALA A 59 -20.63 1.43 1.40
N GLY A 60 -19.58 2.27 1.35
CA GLY A 60 -18.89 2.62 0.10
C GLY A 60 -19.40 3.88 -0.57
N THR A 61 -20.20 4.68 0.12
CA THR A 61 -20.61 6.02 -0.27
C THR A 61 -19.85 7.06 0.55
N GLY A 62 -19.86 8.31 0.10
CA GLY A 62 -19.25 9.41 0.81
C GLY A 62 -19.64 10.73 0.19
N TYR A 63 -19.18 11.81 0.79
CA TYR A 63 -19.38 13.16 0.28
C TYR A 63 -18.23 14.07 0.68
N THR A 64 -18.06 15.14 -0.09
CA THR A 64 -17.01 16.13 0.13
C THR A 64 -17.57 17.55 -0.05
N TRP A 65 -17.00 18.49 0.72
CA TRP A 65 -17.28 19.91 0.59
C TRP A 65 -16.05 20.73 1.00
N ASP A 66 -15.96 21.95 0.47
CA ASP A 66 -14.89 22.88 0.82
C ASP A 66 -15.50 24.22 1.24
N ILE A 67 -15.34 24.58 2.50
CA ILE A 67 -15.88 25.84 3.03
C ILE A 67 -15.15 27.08 2.49
N LEU A 68 -14.00 26.92 1.82
CA LEU A 68 -13.33 28.02 1.12
C LEU A 68 -14.14 28.50 -0.08
N ASP A 69 -14.89 27.59 -0.71
CA ASP A 69 -15.74 27.86 -1.87
C ASP A 69 -17.18 28.27 -1.46
N ASP A 70 -17.38 28.65 -0.20
CA ASP A 70 -18.70 28.93 0.41
C ASP A 70 -19.69 27.73 0.35
N VAL A 71 -19.17 26.53 0.14
CA VAL A 71 -19.93 25.27 0.11
C VAL A 71 -20.05 24.73 1.53
N THR A 72 -21.27 24.55 1.99
CA THR A 72 -21.55 23.97 3.31
C THR A 72 -21.75 22.46 3.25
N GLU A 73 -21.78 21.80 4.40
CA GLU A 73 -22.10 20.36 4.50
C GLU A 73 -23.47 20.02 3.89
N GLU A 74 -24.41 20.98 3.83
CA GLU A 74 -25.73 20.79 3.20
C GLU A 74 -25.69 20.77 1.69
N GLU A 75 -24.60 21.28 1.10
CA GLU A 75 -24.36 21.38 -0.35
C GLU A 75 -23.25 20.41 -0.80
N GLU A 76 -23.02 19.38 -0.02
CA GLU A 76 -21.99 18.36 -0.25
C GLU A 76 -22.09 17.68 -1.61
N GLN A 77 -20.93 17.35 -2.17
CA GLN A 77 -20.85 16.57 -3.39
C GLN A 77 -20.69 15.08 -3.09
N PRO A 78 -21.65 14.24 -3.53
CA PRO A 78 -21.60 12.82 -3.26
C PRO A 78 -20.56 12.11 -4.15
N PHE A 79 -19.96 11.06 -3.60
CA PHE A 79 -19.13 10.11 -4.33
C PHE A 79 -19.35 8.68 -3.82
N THR A 80 -18.96 7.70 -4.62
CA THR A 80 -18.75 6.33 -4.16
C THR A 80 -17.26 6.06 -4.04
N TRP A 81 -16.87 5.14 -3.15
CA TRP A 81 -15.46 4.85 -2.95
C TRP A 81 -15.16 3.37 -2.76
N THR A 82 -13.93 3.01 -3.12
CA THR A 82 -13.33 1.72 -2.82
C THR A 82 -11.88 1.92 -2.37
N LEU A 83 -11.42 1.08 -1.45
CA LEU A 83 -10.02 1.01 -1.05
C LEU A 83 -9.52 -0.41 -1.24
N GLU A 84 -8.63 -0.60 -2.22
CA GLU A 84 -8.00 -1.88 -2.53
C GLU A 84 -6.48 -1.76 -2.32
N LYS A 85 -5.96 -2.45 -1.30
CA LYS A 85 -4.58 -2.29 -0.85
C LYS A 85 -4.30 -0.82 -0.50
N ALA A 86 -3.50 -0.10 -1.30
CA ALA A 86 -3.23 1.33 -1.14
C ALA A 86 -3.97 2.19 -2.19
N THR A 87 -4.79 1.62 -3.05
CA THR A 87 -5.50 2.37 -4.08
C THR A 87 -6.87 2.77 -3.57
N LEU A 88 -7.06 4.07 -3.36
CA LEU A 88 -8.34 4.71 -3.05
C LEU A 88 -8.93 5.24 -4.35
N THR A 89 -10.09 4.74 -4.73
CA THR A 89 -10.86 5.24 -5.87
C THR A 89 -12.11 5.93 -5.36
N GLN A 90 -12.31 7.18 -5.74
CA GLN A 90 -13.54 7.94 -5.53
C GLN A 90 -14.19 8.18 -6.89
N ILE A 91 -15.49 7.94 -6.99
CA ILE A 91 -16.26 8.24 -8.21
C ILE A 91 -17.27 9.33 -7.88
N HIS A 92 -17.00 10.54 -8.32
CA HIS A 92 -17.81 11.73 -8.09
C HIS A 92 -18.94 11.81 -9.12
N GLN A 93 -20.15 12.05 -8.66
CA GLN A 93 -21.31 12.27 -9.51
C GLN A 93 -21.42 13.75 -9.88
N MET A 94 -21.62 14.03 -11.15
CA MET A 94 -21.79 15.41 -11.65
C MET A 94 -23.27 15.74 -11.79
N GLU A 95 -23.66 16.96 -11.41
CA GLU A 95 -25.06 17.43 -11.53
C GLU A 95 -25.62 17.36 -12.94
N MET A 96 -24.79 17.57 -13.94
CA MET A 96 -25.17 17.50 -15.36
C MET A 96 -25.12 16.08 -15.94
N GLY A 97 -24.96 15.08 -15.10
CA GLY A 97 -24.77 13.68 -15.50
C GLY A 97 -23.30 13.36 -15.82
N GLY A 98 -22.96 12.07 -15.64
CA GLY A 98 -21.61 11.55 -15.76
C GLY A 98 -20.91 11.37 -14.42
N ASN A 99 -19.86 10.58 -14.46
CA ASN A 99 -19.06 10.23 -13.29
C ASN A 99 -17.60 10.55 -13.53
N ILE A 100 -16.94 11.19 -12.58
CA ILE A 100 -15.51 11.47 -12.62
C ILE A 100 -14.79 10.58 -11.63
N PRO A 101 -13.99 9.60 -12.10
CA PRO A 101 -13.12 8.83 -11.22
C PRO A 101 -11.91 9.66 -10.79
N LYS A 102 -11.62 9.66 -9.50
CA LYS A 102 -10.40 10.17 -8.92
C LYS A 102 -9.67 9.00 -8.25
N ILE A 103 -8.44 8.77 -8.64
CA ILE A 103 -7.63 7.65 -8.15
C ILE A 103 -6.46 8.19 -7.35
N TYR A 104 -6.30 7.68 -6.14
CA TYR A 104 -5.26 8.10 -5.21
C TYR A 104 -4.47 6.91 -4.72
N THR A 105 -3.22 7.15 -4.35
CA THR A 105 -2.40 6.20 -3.60
C THR A 105 -2.35 6.64 -2.15
N VAL A 106 -2.91 5.83 -1.26
CA VAL A 106 -2.85 6.05 0.18
C VAL A 106 -1.43 5.73 0.66
N THR A 107 -0.86 6.63 1.42
CA THR A 107 0.48 6.51 2.01
C THR A 107 0.43 6.38 3.53
N LYS A 108 -0.68 6.81 4.15
CA LYS A 108 -0.92 6.69 5.58
C LYS A 108 -2.41 6.56 5.86
N LEU A 109 -2.78 5.62 6.70
CA LEU A 109 -4.13 5.48 7.22
C LEU A 109 -4.08 4.93 8.64
N THR A 110 -4.44 5.75 9.60
CA THR A 110 -4.52 5.43 11.02
C THR A 110 -5.90 5.80 11.56
N ALA A 111 -6.13 5.61 12.84
CA ALA A 111 -7.37 6.06 13.48
C ALA A 111 -7.57 7.57 13.42
N THR A 112 -6.51 8.37 13.23
CA THR A 112 -6.54 9.84 13.32
C THR A 112 -5.97 10.56 12.11
N GLU A 113 -5.23 9.89 11.24
CA GLU A 113 -4.53 10.51 10.11
C GLU A 113 -4.78 9.72 8.82
N LEU A 114 -5.03 10.45 7.73
CA LEU A 114 -5.15 9.93 6.37
C LEU A 114 -4.28 10.77 5.45
N GLU A 115 -3.37 10.13 4.71
CA GLU A 115 -2.57 10.78 3.69
C GLU A 115 -2.64 10.00 2.38
N TYR A 116 -2.80 10.71 1.28
CA TYR A 116 -2.75 10.14 -0.06
C TYR A 116 -2.27 11.16 -1.08
N HIS A 117 -1.91 10.71 -2.26
CA HIS A 117 -1.56 11.56 -3.39
C HIS A 117 -2.24 11.06 -4.66
N ASP A 118 -2.43 11.98 -5.60
CA ASP A 118 -2.86 11.64 -6.95
C ASP A 118 -1.67 11.27 -7.86
N ASP A 119 -1.97 10.84 -9.09
CA ASP A 119 -0.95 10.48 -10.08
C ASP A 119 -0.19 11.69 -10.64
N TYR A 120 -0.64 12.91 -10.32
CA TYR A 120 0.00 14.18 -10.71
C TYR A 120 0.96 14.71 -9.64
N GLY A 121 1.10 13.99 -8.53
CA GLY A 121 2.00 14.33 -7.43
C GLY A 121 1.43 15.34 -6.44
N LYS A 122 0.12 15.59 -6.45
CA LYS A 122 -0.53 16.40 -5.41
C LYS A 122 -0.81 15.55 -4.19
N TYR A 123 -0.33 16.01 -3.04
CA TYR A 123 -0.48 15.37 -1.72
C TYR A 123 -1.64 15.98 -0.95
N TYR A 124 -2.35 15.13 -0.24
CA TYR A 124 -3.44 15.47 0.67
C TYR A 124 -3.19 14.85 2.02
N SER A 125 -3.38 15.63 3.09
CA SER A 125 -3.21 15.18 4.46
C SER A 125 -4.42 15.63 5.26
N PHE A 126 -5.09 14.68 5.88
CA PHE A 126 -6.32 14.86 6.64
C PHE A 126 -6.14 14.37 8.07
N TYR A 127 -6.88 14.98 8.95
CA TYR A 127 -7.09 14.51 10.31
C TYR A 127 -8.55 14.11 10.52
N ARG A 128 -8.76 13.10 11.36
CA ARG A 128 -10.13 12.69 11.71
C ARG A 128 -10.79 13.76 12.55
N GLU A 129 -11.95 14.20 12.13
CA GLU A 129 -12.81 15.04 12.97
C GLU A 129 -13.46 14.19 14.07
N GLN A 130 -13.44 14.68 15.31
CA GLN A 130 -13.99 14.00 16.49
C GLN A 130 -15.44 14.43 16.75
#